data_97f076d5d97a6c5eccebe6c09f4e2991
#
_entry.id   97f076d5d97a6c5eccebe6c09f4e2991
#
_cell.length_a   1.000
_cell.length_b   1.000
_cell.length_c   1.000
_cell.angle_alpha   90.00
_cell.angle_beta   90.00
_cell.angle_gamma   90.00
#
_symmetry.space_group_name_H-M   'P 1'
#
loop_
_entity.id
_entity.type
_entity.pdbx_description
1 polymer ?
#
loop_
_entity_poly.entity_id
_entity_poly.type
_entity_poly.pdbx_seq_one_letter_code
_entity_poly.pdbx_strand_id
1 'polypeptide(L)'
;NLNFKNLNNKESNFLITKLKNDYKISSEKFDASIFLEQFLNNDDNYKFSKIFQNLNSNIFLDFKKILLSKNMGINALAGDIKFEKNNITNLSLNSKFFDNKELNLSIRTSDNGEKITTFYSGNATPIIGKYKFVKGFSEGSLDYYSIKKNQTSKSKLTINNFKLQEVPVLTKILTLASLQGIADLLTGEGIRFDEFEMDFKTENKLMTIEEAHAIGPSISILMSGYVEKGKLVSLRGTLVPATTINKIIGKIKIIGDILIGSKKGEGVFGVSFKIKGPPKNLKTTVNPIKTLTPRFITRILEKAKKGN
;
A
#
# COMPACT_ATOMS: atom_id res chain seq x y z
N ASN A 1 16.78 32.63 4.33
CA ASN A 1 17.08 31.44 5.15
C ASN A 1 16.01 31.29 6.21
N LEU A 2 15.34 30.17 6.22
CA LEU A 2 14.40 29.81 7.29
C LEU A 2 15.00 28.68 8.09
N ASN A 3 15.19 28.90 9.39
CA ASN A 3 15.68 27.91 10.33
C ASN A 3 14.50 27.41 11.15
N PHE A 4 14.25 26.10 11.14
CA PHE A 4 13.26 25.48 11.98
C PHE A 4 13.93 24.61 13.02
N LYS A 5 13.53 24.76 14.29
CA LYS A 5 13.82 23.78 15.32
C LYS A 5 12.59 22.91 15.52
N ASN A 6 12.76 21.62 15.38
CA ASN A 6 11.68 20.69 15.73
C ASN A 6 11.57 20.57 17.26
N LEU A 7 10.49 19.93 17.75
CA LEU A 7 10.24 19.68 19.18
C LEU A 7 11.39 18.94 19.91
N ASN A 8 12.32 18.32 19.17
CA ASN A 8 13.49 17.62 19.69
C ASN A 8 14.79 18.43 19.53
N ASN A 9 14.73 19.76 19.38
CA ASN A 9 15.86 20.67 19.20
C ASN A 9 16.76 20.35 17.97
N LYS A 10 16.31 19.57 16.99
CA LYS A 10 17.03 19.33 15.75
C LYS A 10 16.82 20.48 14.80
N GLU A 11 17.89 21.09 14.38
CA GLU A 11 17.87 22.18 13.41
C GLU A 11 17.60 21.62 12.02
N SER A 12 16.62 22.18 11.35
CA SER A 12 16.32 21.96 9.94
C SER A 12 16.38 23.30 9.24
N ASN A 13 17.29 23.43 8.31
CA ASN A 13 17.50 24.66 7.57
C ASN A 13 17.07 24.44 6.14
N PHE A 14 16.31 25.36 5.59
CA PHE A 14 16.12 25.39 4.16
C PHE A 14 16.22 26.83 3.61
N LEU A 15 16.69 26.89 2.40
CA LEU A 15 16.85 28.12 1.64
C LEU A 15 15.74 28.19 0.60
N ILE A 16 14.98 29.29 0.62
CA ILE A 16 14.04 29.62 -0.45
C ILE A 16 14.67 30.70 -1.29
N THR A 17 14.85 30.42 -2.58
CA THR A 17 15.36 31.37 -3.57
C THR A 17 14.25 31.68 -4.56
N LYS A 18 13.96 32.97 -4.78
CA LYS A 18 13.02 33.42 -5.82
C LYS A 18 13.73 33.45 -7.17
N LEU A 19 13.15 32.82 -8.18
CA LEU A 19 13.64 32.73 -9.56
C LEU A 19 12.61 33.38 -10.49
N LYS A 20 12.63 34.70 -10.65
CA LYS A 20 11.59 35.47 -11.37
C LYS A 20 10.18 35.13 -10.83
N ASN A 21 9.42 34.27 -11.51
CA ASN A 21 8.08 33.86 -11.12
C ASN A 21 8.05 32.52 -10.39
N ASP A 22 9.18 31.86 -10.27
CA ASP A 22 9.32 30.52 -9.68
C ASP A 22 10.12 30.58 -8.37
N TYR A 23 10.19 29.46 -7.68
CA TYR A 23 10.93 29.30 -6.43
C TYR A 23 11.81 28.06 -6.46
N LYS A 24 12.99 28.17 -5.85
CA LYS A 24 13.81 27.00 -5.52
C LYS A 24 13.85 26.84 -4.00
N ILE A 25 13.58 25.64 -3.52
CA ILE A 25 13.71 25.26 -2.11
C ILE A 25 14.83 24.23 -2.02
N SER A 26 15.86 24.54 -1.26
CA SER A 26 17.01 23.65 -1.08
C SER A 26 17.38 23.49 0.39
N SER A 27 17.94 22.33 0.74
CA SER A 27 18.42 22.03 2.08
C SER A 27 19.53 21.00 2.05
N GLU A 28 20.55 21.19 2.87
CA GLU A 28 21.57 20.18 3.12
C GLU A 28 21.01 19.02 3.98
N LYS A 29 20.15 19.36 4.97
CA LYS A 29 19.53 18.40 5.87
C LYS A 29 18.20 18.90 6.38
N PHE A 30 17.15 18.12 6.17
CA PHE A 30 15.78 18.42 6.60
C PHE A 30 15.19 17.25 7.40
N ASP A 31 14.55 17.54 8.54
CA ASP A 31 13.83 16.53 9.32
C ASP A 31 12.33 16.59 8.98
N ALA A 32 11.89 15.67 8.14
CA ALA A 32 10.50 15.54 7.72
C ALA A 32 9.67 14.58 8.59
N SER A 33 10.22 14.04 9.68
CA SER A 33 9.55 13.00 10.49
C SER A 33 8.17 13.44 11.01
N ILE A 34 8.05 14.68 11.47
CA ILE A 34 6.78 15.25 11.97
C ILE A 34 5.76 15.42 10.84
N PHE A 35 6.21 15.93 9.68
CA PHE A 35 5.35 16.13 8.51
C PHE A 35 4.81 14.81 7.98
N LEU A 36 5.65 13.76 7.96
CA LEU A 36 5.26 12.45 7.49
C LEU A 36 4.19 11.82 8.38
N GLU A 37 4.31 11.97 9.71
CA GLU A 37 3.29 11.50 10.65
C GLU A 37 1.94 12.20 10.44
N GLN A 38 1.94 13.50 10.26
CA GLN A 38 0.73 14.30 10.00
C GLN A 38 0.10 13.93 8.66
N PHE A 39 0.90 13.77 7.62
CA PHE A 39 0.45 13.40 6.28
C PHE A 39 -0.20 12.01 6.24
N LEU A 40 0.40 11.02 6.89
CA LEU A 40 -0.11 9.64 6.89
C LEU A 40 -1.29 9.42 7.85
N ASN A 41 -1.37 10.18 8.93
CA ASN A 41 -2.48 10.08 9.89
C ASN A 41 -3.78 10.73 9.39
N ASN A 42 -3.76 11.36 8.19
CA ASN A 42 -4.97 11.94 7.57
C ASN A 42 -5.72 12.90 8.50
N ASP A 43 -5.03 13.75 9.24
CA ASP A 43 -5.68 14.83 9.95
C ASP A 43 -6.18 15.83 8.89
N ASP A 44 -7.50 15.80 8.63
CA ASP A 44 -8.18 16.66 7.65
C ASP A 44 -7.95 18.17 7.93
N ASN A 45 -7.33 18.49 9.06
CA ASN A 45 -6.99 19.85 9.48
C ASN A 45 -5.69 20.40 8.87
N TYR A 46 -4.82 19.54 8.31
CA TYR A 46 -3.60 20.01 7.66
C TYR A 46 -3.88 20.32 6.19
N LYS A 47 -4.52 21.45 5.95
CA LYS A 47 -4.70 21.96 4.59
C LYS A 47 -3.38 22.56 4.12
N PHE A 48 -2.52 21.76 3.50
CA PHE A 48 -1.40 22.26 2.68
C PHE A 48 -1.86 23.37 1.72
N SER A 49 -3.13 23.31 1.28
CA SER A 49 -3.79 24.33 0.46
C SER A 49 -3.79 25.74 1.07
N LYS A 50 -3.73 25.88 2.40
CA LYS A 50 -3.69 27.22 3.03
C LYS A 50 -2.30 27.89 2.91
N ILE A 51 -1.22 27.11 2.87
CA ILE A 51 0.14 27.63 2.75
C ILE A 51 0.41 28.14 1.32
N PHE A 52 -0.24 27.50 0.34
CA PHE A 52 -0.03 27.76 -1.09
C PHE A 52 -1.21 28.50 -1.75
N GLN A 53 -1.99 29.26 -0.96
CA GLN A 53 -3.11 30.03 -1.52
C GLN A 53 -2.61 31.06 -2.55
N ASN A 54 -3.24 31.04 -3.74
CA ASN A 54 -2.93 31.92 -4.88
C ASN A 54 -1.55 31.69 -5.54
N LEU A 55 -0.93 30.54 -5.31
CA LEU A 55 0.34 30.23 -5.94
C LEU A 55 0.12 29.78 -7.39
N ASN A 56 0.72 30.51 -8.33
CA ASN A 56 0.84 30.19 -9.76
C ASN A 56 2.32 30.20 -10.11
N SER A 57 3.05 29.13 -9.83
CA SER A 57 4.48 29.06 -10.04
C SER A 57 4.99 27.64 -10.01
N ASN A 58 6.22 27.47 -10.50
CA ASN A 58 6.95 26.24 -10.31
C ASN A 58 7.80 26.33 -9.04
N ILE A 59 7.86 25.25 -8.28
CA ILE A 59 8.77 25.10 -7.14
C ILE A 59 9.74 23.99 -7.47
N PHE A 60 11.02 24.31 -7.56
CA PHE A 60 12.11 23.36 -7.71
C PHE A 60 12.61 22.93 -6.34
N LEU A 61 12.74 21.62 -6.13
CA LEU A 61 13.20 21.01 -4.88
C LEU A 61 14.59 20.42 -5.08
N ASP A 62 15.48 20.66 -4.11
CA ASP A 62 16.85 20.17 -4.11
C ASP A 62 17.32 19.94 -2.66
N PHE A 63 17.06 18.74 -2.15
CA PHE A 63 17.39 18.37 -0.78
C PHE A 63 18.47 17.29 -0.78
N LYS A 64 19.62 17.53 -0.16
CA LYS A 64 20.67 16.53 -0.08
C LYS A 64 20.33 15.38 0.84
N LYS A 65 19.70 15.66 1.99
CA LYS A 65 19.32 14.66 2.98
C LYS A 65 18.02 15.02 3.66
N ILE A 66 17.06 14.07 3.69
CA ILE A 66 15.80 14.20 4.43
C ILE A 66 15.69 13.04 5.39
N LEU A 67 15.47 13.34 6.67
CA LEU A 67 15.20 12.35 7.72
C LEU A 67 13.70 12.09 7.77
N LEU A 68 13.30 10.82 7.67
CA LEU A 68 11.90 10.36 7.77
C LEU A 68 11.60 9.81 9.18
N SER A 69 12.63 9.31 9.86
CA SER A 69 12.62 8.87 11.26
C SER A 69 14.04 8.89 11.83
N LYS A 70 14.23 8.41 13.08
CA LYS A 70 15.55 8.37 13.72
C LYS A 70 16.61 7.64 12.90
N ASN A 71 16.24 6.53 12.23
CA ASN A 71 17.16 5.65 11.51
C ASN A 71 16.83 5.52 10.02
N MET A 72 15.93 6.34 9.50
CA MET A 72 15.46 6.22 8.13
C MET A 72 15.39 7.60 7.46
N GLY A 73 15.81 7.67 6.23
CA GLY A 73 15.75 8.90 5.45
C GLY A 73 16.01 8.65 3.98
N ILE A 74 15.99 9.72 3.23
CA ILE A 74 16.26 9.75 1.79
C ILE A 74 17.36 10.76 1.48
N ASN A 75 18.09 10.50 0.42
CA ASN A 75 19.14 11.34 -0.11
C ASN A 75 18.77 11.88 -1.49
N ALA A 76 19.33 13.02 -1.85
CA ALA A 76 19.28 13.59 -3.19
C ALA A 76 17.83 13.71 -3.72
N LEU A 77 16.89 14.22 -2.88
CA LEU A 77 15.56 14.53 -3.37
C LEU A 77 15.66 15.71 -4.33
N ALA A 78 15.37 15.46 -5.59
CA ALA A 78 15.28 16.46 -6.63
C ALA A 78 13.93 16.36 -7.34
N GLY A 79 13.42 17.50 -7.79
CA GLY A 79 12.18 17.53 -8.56
C GLY A 79 11.55 18.90 -8.66
N ASP A 80 10.36 18.91 -9.23
CA ASP A 80 9.56 20.12 -9.44
C ASP A 80 8.09 19.90 -9.12
N ILE A 81 7.44 20.96 -8.69
CA ILE A 81 6.01 21.02 -8.42
C ILE A 81 5.45 22.22 -9.16
N LYS A 82 4.49 22.01 -10.05
CA LYS A 82 3.77 23.08 -10.74
C LYS A 82 2.43 23.34 -10.06
N PHE A 83 2.22 24.58 -9.64
CA PHE A 83 0.96 25.04 -9.08
C PHE A 83 0.23 25.92 -10.09
N GLU A 84 -1.05 25.65 -10.29
CA GLU A 84 -1.98 26.47 -11.04
C GLU A 84 -3.28 26.62 -10.24
N LYS A 85 -3.65 27.87 -9.93
CA LYS A 85 -4.88 28.20 -9.17
C LYS A 85 -5.03 27.33 -7.90
N ASN A 86 -3.98 27.26 -7.09
CA ASN A 86 -3.92 26.48 -5.84
C ASN A 86 -3.93 24.94 -6.00
N ASN A 87 -3.86 24.43 -7.21
CA ASN A 87 -3.81 22.99 -7.45
C ASN A 87 -2.43 22.58 -7.96
N ILE A 88 -1.95 21.47 -7.48
CA ILE A 88 -0.80 20.80 -8.09
C ILE A 88 -1.27 20.19 -9.41
N THR A 89 -0.77 20.73 -10.53
CA THR A 89 -1.05 20.21 -11.88
C THR A 89 0.00 19.21 -12.31
N ASN A 90 1.28 19.49 -11.99
CA ASN A 90 2.37 18.56 -12.21
C ASN A 90 3.24 18.47 -10.96
N LEU A 91 3.78 17.29 -10.72
CA LEU A 91 4.79 17.03 -9.70
C LEU A 91 5.68 15.91 -10.21
N SER A 92 6.99 16.08 -10.07
CA SER A 92 7.98 15.04 -10.33
C SER A 92 9.02 15.07 -9.22
N LEU A 93 9.11 14.02 -8.43
CA LEU A 93 10.08 13.88 -7.35
C LEU A 93 10.84 12.57 -7.51
N ASN A 94 12.16 12.65 -7.44
CA ASN A 94 13.06 11.52 -7.50
C ASN A 94 14.02 11.59 -6.31
N SER A 95 14.29 10.44 -5.70
CA SER A 95 15.13 10.32 -4.52
C SER A 95 15.61 8.90 -4.32
N LYS A 96 16.51 8.68 -3.37
CA LYS A 96 16.94 7.35 -2.92
C LYS A 96 16.93 7.27 -1.42
N PHE A 97 16.50 6.13 -0.89
CA PHE A 97 16.67 5.82 0.53
C PHE A 97 18.15 5.73 0.90
N PHE A 98 18.47 5.71 2.20
CA PHE A 98 19.85 5.54 2.68
C PHE A 98 20.49 4.21 2.24
N ASP A 99 19.68 3.19 1.94
CA ASP A 99 20.08 1.90 1.38
C ASP A 99 20.14 1.88 -0.17
N ASN A 100 20.14 3.06 -0.81
CA ASN A 100 20.15 3.28 -2.25
C ASN A 100 18.93 2.80 -3.04
N LYS A 101 17.87 2.33 -2.39
CA LYS A 101 16.61 2.00 -3.05
C LYS A 101 15.90 3.26 -3.52
N GLU A 102 15.28 3.22 -4.68
CA GLU A 102 14.64 4.38 -5.32
C GLU A 102 13.31 4.75 -4.65
N LEU A 103 12.99 6.04 -4.71
CA LEU A 103 11.72 6.63 -4.32
C LEU A 103 11.32 7.65 -5.36
N ASN A 104 10.25 7.40 -6.10
CA ASN A 104 9.79 8.23 -7.20
C ASN A 104 8.31 8.54 -7.03
N LEU A 105 7.92 9.81 -7.18
CA LEU A 105 6.52 10.25 -7.15
C LEU A 105 6.28 11.17 -8.34
N SER A 106 5.27 10.88 -9.14
CA SER A 106 4.81 11.81 -10.15
C SER A 106 3.30 12.04 -10.08
N ILE A 107 2.90 13.26 -10.39
CA ILE A 107 1.52 13.67 -10.62
C ILE A 107 1.49 14.43 -11.94
N ARG A 108 0.58 14.05 -12.82
CA ARG A 108 0.33 14.74 -14.09
C ARG A 108 -1.16 14.98 -14.24
N THR A 109 -1.52 16.18 -14.69
CA THR A 109 -2.90 16.48 -15.06
C THR A 109 -2.99 16.44 -16.59
N SER A 110 -3.86 15.59 -17.12
CA SER A 110 -4.10 15.48 -18.56
C SER A 110 -5.05 16.58 -19.05
N ASP A 111 -5.13 16.76 -20.36
CA ASP A 111 -5.97 17.80 -21.01
C ASP A 111 -7.47 17.61 -20.68
N ASN A 112 -7.92 16.39 -20.43
CA ASN A 112 -9.29 16.08 -20.03
C ASN A 112 -9.56 16.26 -18.51
N GLY A 113 -8.57 16.83 -17.77
CA GLY A 113 -8.66 17.13 -16.35
C GLY A 113 -8.47 15.92 -15.43
N GLU A 114 -8.02 14.78 -15.95
CA GLU A 114 -7.67 13.62 -15.12
C GLU A 114 -6.31 13.81 -14.48
N LYS A 115 -6.23 13.56 -13.17
CA LYS A 115 -4.98 13.58 -12.41
C LYS A 115 -4.44 12.16 -12.28
N ILE A 116 -3.30 11.90 -12.92
CA ILE A 116 -2.61 10.62 -12.89
C ILE A 116 -1.49 10.72 -11.85
N THR A 117 -1.52 9.83 -10.88
CA THR A 117 -0.48 9.72 -9.84
C THR A 117 0.23 8.39 -9.98
N THR A 118 1.57 8.41 -10.03
CA THR A 118 2.41 7.23 -9.93
C THR A 118 3.37 7.40 -8.76
N PHE A 119 3.49 6.38 -7.94
CA PHE A 119 4.40 6.37 -6.81
C PHE A 119 5.10 5.03 -6.73
N TYR A 120 6.42 5.05 -6.74
CA TYR A 120 7.28 3.89 -6.54
C TYR A 120 8.13 4.08 -5.30
N SER A 121 8.24 3.05 -4.49
CA SER A 121 9.11 3.01 -3.33
C SER A 121 9.84 1.67 -3.28
N GLY A 122 11.15 1.65 -3.50
CA GLY A 122 12.00 0.46 -3.37
C GLY A 122 12.09 -0.06 -1.93
N ASN A 123 11.59 0.71 -0.94
CA ASN A 123 11.42 0.30 0.44
C ASN A 123 10.00 0.66 0.90
N ALA A 124 9.13 -0.34 1.04
CA ALA A 124 7.74 -0.14 1.43
C ALA A 124 7.55 0.13 2.93
N THR A 125 8.52 -0.24 3.76
CA THR A 125 8.44 -0.15 5.23
C THR A 125 8.11 1.25 5.75
N PRO A 126 8.74 2.35 5.28
CA PRO A 126 8.43 3.69 5.77
C PRO A 126 7.01 4.16 5.47
N ILE A 127 6.40 3.58 4.45
CA ILE A 127 5.04 3.94 4.00
C ILE A 127 4.01 3.09 4.72
N ILE A 128 4.13 1.76 4.61
CA ILE A 128 3.12 0.82 5.13
C ILE A 128 3.25 0.63 6.65
N GLY A 129 4.47 0.57 7.18
CA GLY A 129 4.71 0.36 8.61
C GLY A 129 4.19 1.48 9.53
N LYS A 130 3.81 2.63 8.98
CA LYS A 130 3.17 3.72 9.72
C LYS A 130 1.68 3.48 9.99
N TYR A 131 1.03 2.58 9.26
CA TYR A 131 -0.38 2.26 9.49
C TYR A 131 -0.55 1.39 10.74
N LYS A 132 -1.31 1.89 11.72
CA LYS A 132 -1.50 1.26 13.04
C LYS A 132 -2.09 -0.16 13.03
N PHE A 133 -2.76 -0.55 11.94
CA PHE A 133 -3.36 -1.88 11.81
C PHE A 133 -2.38 -2.93 11.26
N VAL A 134 -1.18 -2.52 10.82
CA VAL A 134 -0.10 -3.41 10.36
C VAL A 134 1.14 -3.09 11.18
N LYS A 135 1.32 -3.76 12.31
CA LYS A 135 2.40 -3.43 13.24
C LYS A 135 3.77 -3.94 12.81
N GLY A 136 3.82 -5.09 12.21
CA GLY A 136 5.07 -5.77 11.86
C GLY A 136 5.30 -5.89 10.36
N PHE A 137 5.06 -4.83 9.60
CA PHE A 137 5.41 -4.78 8.18
C PHE A 137 6.89 -4.49 8.01
N SER A 138 7.58 -5.29 7.20
CA SER A 138 8.99 -5.10 6.88
C SER A 138 9.32 -5.56 5.47
N GLU A 139 10.42 -5.03 4.93
CA GLU A 139 10.92 -5.32 3.59
C GLU A 139 9.99 -4.81 2.48
N GLY A 140 10.18 -5.32 1.26
CA GLY A 140 9.34 -5.10 0.10
C GLY A 140 9.49 -3.77 -0.61
N SER A 141 9.02 -3.76 -1.85
CA SER A 141 8.82 -2.57 -2.67
C SER A 141 7.34 -2.29 -2.86
N LEU A 142 6.99 -1.06 -3.18
CA LEU A 142 5.62 -0.60 -3.36
C LEU A 142 5.48 0.17 -4.66
N ASP A 143 4.46 -0.16 -5.44
CA ASP A 143 4.00 0.55 -6.60
C ASP A 143 2.55 1.01 -6.39
N TYR A 144 2.28 2.26 -6.64
CA TYR A 144 0.95 2.83 -6.60
C TYR A 144 0.66 3.62 -7.86
N TYR A 145 -0.48 3.32 -8.47
CA TYR A 145 -1.01 4.03 -9.63
C TYR A 145 -2.44 4.48 -9.36
N SER A 146 -2.78 5.71 -9.75
CA SER A 146 -4.14 6.23 -9.58
C SER A 146 -4.50 7.20 -10.67
N ILE A 147 -5.72 7.07 -11.18
CA ILE A 147 -6.36 8.07 -12.04
C ILE A 147 -7.53 8.67 -11.27
N LYS A 148 -7.47 9.98 -11.03
CA LYS A 148 -8.52 10.73 -10.35
C LYS A 148 -9.19 11.71 -11.30
N LYS A 149 -10.53 11.66 -11.37
CA LYS A 149 -11.37 12.64 -12.05
C LYS A 149 -12.46 13.11 -11.10
N ASN A 150 -12.54 14.41 -10.88
CA ASN A 150 -13.43 15.00 -9.88
C ASN A 150 -13.22 14.39 -8.49
N GLN A 151 -14.28 13.78 -7.90
CA GLN A 151 -14.24 13.15 -6.58
C GLN A 151 -14.05 11.62 -6.63
N THR A 152 -13.84 11.07 -7.83
CA THR A 152 -13.66 9.64 -8.03
C THR A 152 -12.22 9.35 -8.44
N SER A 153 -11.62 8.32 -7.83
CA SER A 153 -10.34 7.77 -8.27
C SER A 153 -10.43 6.26 -8.48
N LYS A 154 -9.73 5.77 -9.49
CA LYS A 154 -9.42 4.35 -9.69
C LYS A 154 -7.94 4.16 -9.40
N SER A 155 -7.62 3.20 -8.57
CA SER A 155 -6.26 3.03 -8.07
C SER A 155 -5.87 1.56 -8.05
N LYS A 156 -4.58 1.33 -8.27
CA LYS A 156 -3.91 0.04 -8.13
C LYS A 156 -2.74 0.19 -7.17
N LEU A 157 -2.64 -0.70 -6.20
CA LEU A 157 -1.52 -0.82 -5.27
C LEU A 157 -0.90 -2.20 -5.40
N THR A 158 0.41 -2.25 -5.61
CA THR A 158 1.19 -3.50 -5.62
C THR A 158 2.30 -3.41 -4.58
N ILE A 159 2.49 -4.47 -3.81
CA ILE A 159 3.61 -4.59 -2.87
C ILE A 159 4.28 -5.94 -3.13
N ASN A 160 5.60 -5.93 -3.33
CA ASN A 160 6.37 -7.13 -3.65
C ASN A 160 7.35 -7.48 -2.54
N ASN A 161 7.56 -8.78 -2.30
CA ASN A 161 8.59 -9.36 -1.43
C ASN A 161 8.62 -8.76 -0.01
N PHE A 162 7.50 -8.79 0.67
CA PHE A 162 7.35 -8.21 2.01
C PHE A 162 7.05 -9.28 3.08
N LYS A 163 7.20 -8.88 4.33
CA LYS A 163 6.92 -9.69 5.50
C LYS A 163 5.90 -9.02 6.41
N LEU A 164 4.93 -9.79 6.89
CA LEU A 164 3.94 -9.35 7.88
C LEU A 164 4.14 -10.08 9.20
N GLN A 165 4.04 -9.34 10.28
CA GLN A 165 4.08 -9.83 11.65
C GLN A 165 3.00 -9.10 12.46
N GLU A 166 2.42 -9.76 13.46
CA GLU A 166 1.45 -9.14 14.36
C GLU A 166 0.25 -8.44 13.68
N VAL A 167 -0.39 -9.12 12.73
CA VAL A 167 -1.64 -8.63 12.10
C VAL A 167 -2.85 -9.26 12.79
N PRO A 168 -3.48 -8.59 13.78
CA PRO A 168 -4.48 -9.21 14.67
C PRO A 168 -5.68 -9.80 13.93
N VAL A 169 -6.16 -9.15 12.87
CA VAL A 169 -7.30 -9.63 12.09
C VAL A 169 -6.94 -10.92 11.34
N LEU A 170 -5.74 -10.99 10.77
CA LEU A 170 -5.26 -12.20 10.06
C LEU A 170 -5.01 -13.34 11.06
N THR A 171 -4.38 -13.06 12.21
CA THR A 171 -4.22 -14.04 13.29
C THR A 171 -5.57 -14.62 13.71
N LYS A 172 -6.59 -13.78 13.90
CA LYS A 172 -7.92 -14.23 14.26
C LYS A 172 -8.56 -15.13 13.18
N ILE A 173 -8.40 -14.81 11.90
CA ILE A 173 -8.87 -15.65 10.80
C ILE A 173 -8.18 -17.01 10.84
N LEU A 174 -6.87 -17.05 10.98
CA LEU A 174 -6.06 -18.27 11.03
C LEU A 174 -6.44 -19.16 12.21
N THR A 175 -6.60 -18.58 13.40
CA THR A 175 -7.03 -19.32 14.61
C THR A 175 -8.44 -19.87 14.45
N LEU A 176 -9.41 -19.09 13.98
CA LEU A 176 -10.77 -19.55 13.72
C LEU A 176 -10.85 -20.62 12.63
N ALA A 177 -9.90 -20.64 11.72
CA ALA A 177 -9.76 -21.62 10.67
C ALA A 177 -9.02 -22.91 11.13
N SER A 178 -8.62 -23.00 12.40
CA SER A 178 -7.79 -24.09 12.94
C SER A 178 -6.42 -24.20 12.25
N LEU A 179 -5.88 -23.10 11.79
CA LEU A 179 -4.56 -22.97 11.15
C LEU A 179 -3.52 -22.42 12.15
N GLN A 180 -3.49 -23.00 13.37
CA GLN A 180 -2.70 -22.48 14.50
C GLN A 180 -1.21 -22.36 14.17
N GLY A 181 -0.61 -23.35 13.49
CA GLY A 181 0.82 -23.28 13.14
C GLY A 181 1.17 -22.08 12.25
N ILE A 182 0.26 -21.65 11.36
CA ILE A 182 0.46 -20.44 10.55
C ILE A 182 0.20 -19.18 11.39
N ALA A 183 -0.75 -19.23 12.32
CA ALA A 183 -1.00 -18.13 13.24
C ALA A 183 0.21 -17.90 14.17
N ASP A 184 0.86 -18.95 14.63
CA ASP A 184 2.06 -18.89 15.46
C ASP A 184 3.26 -18.28 14.68
N LEU A 185 3.43 -18.68 13.42
CA LEU A 185 4.43 -18.04 12.54
C LEU A 185 4.16 -16.55 12.37
N LEU A 186 2.91 -16.15 12.17
CA LEU A 186 2.55 -14.73 12.01
C LEU A 186 2.85 -13.90 13.24
N THR A 187 2.63 -14.45 14.44
CA THR A 187 2.90 -13.75 15.71
C THR A 187 4.35 -13.84 16.15
N GLY A 188 5.08 -14.88 15.72
CA GLY A 188 6.49 -15.09 16.01
C GLY A 188 7.43 -14.47 14.96
N GLU A 189 7.84 -15.28 13.99
CA GLU A 189 8.80 -14.86 12.98
C GLU A 189 8.19 -13.97 11.86
N GLY A 190 6.87 -14.02 11.71
CA GLY A 190 6.14 -13.38 10.63
C GLY A 190 5.98 -14.26 9.39
N ILE A 191 5.08 -13.86 8.51
CA ILE A 191 4.76 -14.56 7.26
C ILE A 191 5.25 -13.71 6.08
N ARG A 192 5.95 -14.35 5.13
CA ARG A 192 6.37 -13.75 3.87
C ARG A 192 5.26 -13.79 2.84
N PHE A 193 5.21 -12.73 2.04
CA PHE A 193 4.39 -12.65 0.84
C PHE A 193 5.28 -12.23 -0.33
N ASP A 194 5.10 -12.89 -1.46
CA ASP A 194 5.79 -12.55 -2.70
C ASP A 194 5.16 -11.33 -3.34
N GLU A 195 3.83 -11.24 -3.26
CA GLU A 195 3.04 -10.18 -3.90
C GLU A 195 1.75 -9.91 -3.14
N PHE A 196 1.43 -8.63 -3.02
CA PHE A 196 0.09 -8.13 -2.73
C PHE A 196 -0.32 -7.18 -3.85
N GLU A 197 -1.51 -7.36 -4.40
CA GLU A 197 -2.09 -6.45 -5.38
C GLU A 197 -3.52 -6.09 -4.96
N MET A 198 -3.90 -4.83 -5.11
CA MET A 198 -5.23 -4.35 -4.78
C MET A 198 -5.70 -3.33 -5.82
N ASP A 199 -6.83 -3.64 -6.47
CA ASP A 199 -7.58 -2.73 -7.32
C ASP A 199 -8.75 -2.14 -6.55
N PHE A 200 -8.84 -0.81 -6.50
CA PHE A 200 -9.88 -0.14 -5.75
C PHE A 200 -10.32 1.18 -6.37
N LYS A 201 -11.58 1.52 -6.12
CA LYS A 201 -12.18 2.79 -6.46
C LYS A 201 -12.47 3.57 -5.19
N THR A 202 -12.15 4.87 -5.17
CA THR A 202 -12.55 5.76 -4.07
C THR A 202 -13.50 6.82 -4.62
N GLU A 203 -14.62 7.01 -3.94
CA GLU A 203 -15.58 8.04 -4.24
C GLU A 203 -16.01 8.70 -2.92
N ASN A 204 -15.65 9.97 -2.76
CA ASN A 204 -15.81 10.69 -1.50
C ASN A 204 -15.11 9.95 -0.33
N LYS A 205 -15.92 9.44 0.64
CA LYS A 205 -15.44 8.71 1.82
C LYS A 205 -15.52 7.19 1.68
N LEU A 206 -16.01 6.69 0.54
CA LEU A 206 -16.20 5.27 0.26
C LEU A 206 -15.05 4.77 -0.63
N MET A 207 -14.30 3.80 -0.14
CA MET A 207 -13.34 3.01 -0.90
C MET A 207 -13.94 1.63 -1.18
N THR A 208 -14.13 1.30 -2.45
CA THR A 208 -14.57 -0.03 -2.89
C THR A 208 -13.36 -0.79 -3.38
N ILE A 209 -13.05 -1.91 -2.74
CA ILE A 209 -12.01 -2.86 -3.13
C ILE A 209 -12.64 -3.84 -4.09
N GLU A 210 -12.34 -3.69 -5.37
CA GLU A 210 -12.86 -4.57 -6.42
C GLU A 210 -12.23 -5.96 -6.29
N GLU A 211 -10.93 -6.00 -6.13
CA GLU A 211 -10.16 -7.19 -5.83
C GLU A 211 -8.90 -6.81 -5.07
N ALA A 212 -8.56 -7.61 -4.08
CA ALA A 212 -7.23 -7.60 -3.47
C ALA A 212 -6.77 -9.04 -3.27
N HIS A 213 -5.52 -9.35 -3.62
CA HIS A 213 -4.92 -10.65 -3.39
C HIS A 213 -3.53 -10.51 -2.79
N ALA A 214 -3.19 -11.45 -1.94
CA ALA A 214 -1.85 -11.64 -1.40
C ALA A 214 -1.41 -13.07 -1.66
N ILE A 215 -0.21 -13.28 -2.19
CA ILE A 215 0.33 -14.58 -2.51
C ILE A 215 1.66 -14.77 -1.79
N GLY A 216 1.79 -15.84 -1.04
CA GLY A 216 3.00 -16.16 -0.32
C GLY A 216 3.23 -17.66 -0.15
N PRO A 217 4.43 -18.07 0.31
CA PRO A 217 4.80 -19.47 0.45
C PRO A 217 4.02 -20.22 1.55
N SER A 218 3.41 -19.51 2.51
CA SER A 218 2.63 -20.13 3.58
C SER A 218 1.13 -20.08 3.33
N ILE A 219 0.63 -18.96 2.79
CA ILE A 219 -0.80 -18.72 2.53
C ILE A 219 -0.99 -17.83 1.31
N SER A 220 -2.16 -17.95 0.68
CA SER A 220 -2.67 -16.99 -0.28
C SER A 220 -4.04 -16.49 0.14
N ILE A 221 -4.32 -15.22 -0.12
CA ILE A 221 -5.55 -14.55 0.26
C ILE A 221 -6.13 -13.85 -0.96
N LEU A 222 -7.44 -13.97 -1.16
CA LEU A 222 -8.20 -13.18 -2.11
C LEU A 222 -9.33 -12.50 -1.35
N MET A 223 -9.54 -11.20 -1.54
CA MET A 223 -10.61 -10.48 -0.88
C MET A 223 -11.18 -9.34 -1.73
N SER A 224 -12.39 -8.93 -1.38
CA SER A 224 -13.08 -7.77 -1.93
C SER A 224 -14.00 -7.16 -0.89
N GLY A 225 -14.54 -5.98 -1.17
CA GLY A 225 -15.48 -5.33 -0.28
C GLY A 225 -15.36 -3.82 -0.29
N TYR A 226 -15.68 -3.19 0.83
CA TYR A 226 -15.61 -1.73 0.90
C TYR A 226 -15.25 -1.23 2.30
N VAL A 227 -14.72 0.00 2.34
CA VAL A 227 -14.39 0.73 3.55
C VAL A 227 -14.98 2.14 3.45
N GLU A 228 -15.88 2.47 4.35
CA GLU A 228 -16.37 3.83 4.55
C GLU A 228 -15.53 4.48 5.66
N LYS A 229 -14.77 5.53 5.31
CA LYS A 229 -13.79 6.17 6.19
C LYS A 229 -14.40 6.55 7.55
N GLY A 230 -13.84 6.00 8.62
CA GLY A 230 -14.26 6.25 10.01
C GLY A 230 -15.56 5.59 10.44
N LYS A 231 -16.31 4.91 9.56
CA LYS A 231 -17.67 4.42 9.82
C LYS A 231 -17.80 2.92 9.74
N LEU A 232 -17.41 2.31 8.63
CA LEU A 232 -17.69 0.90 8.37
C LEU A 232 -16.59 0.26 7.50
N VAL A 233 -16.16 -0.93 7.91
CA VAL A 233 -15.39 -1.87 7.10
C VAL A 233 -16.28 -3.05 6.80
N SER A 234 -16.35 -3.50 5.55
CA SER A 234 -17.07 -4.70 5.13
C SER A 234 -16.26 -5.42 4.06
N LEU A 235 -15.49 -6.42 4.47
CA LEU A 235 -14.63 -7.22 3.60
C LEU A 235 -15.06 -8.68 3.65
N ARG A 236 -14.90 -9.37 2.53
CA ARG A 236 -15.08 -10.81 2.40
C ARG A 236 -13.94 -11.37 1.57
N GLY A 237 -13.54 -12.58 1.88
CA GLY A 237 -12.43 -13.20 1.15
C GLY A 237 -12.31 -14.67 1.39
N THR A 238 -11.29 -15.22 0.76
CA THR A 238 -10.87 -16.63 0.87
C THR A 238 -9.39 -16.68 1.19
N LEU A 239 -9.04 -17.51 2.14
CA LEU A 239 -7.66 -17.82 2.52
C LEU A 239 -7.39 -19.29 2.18
N VAL A 240 -6.23 -19.55 1.58
CA VAL A 240 -5.80 -20.90 1.17
C VAL A 240 -4.38 -21.17 1.65
N PRO A 241 -4.16 -22.21 2.46
CA PRO A 241 -2.82 -22.63 2.86
C PRO A 241 -1.97 -23.11 1.67
N ALA A 242 -0.66 -22.95 1.76
CA ALA A 242 0.29 -23.34 0.71
C ALA A 242 0.25 -24.83 0.39
N THR A 243 0.01 -25.69 1.38
CA THR A 243 -0.15 -27.12 1.18
C THR A 243 -1.28 -27.47 0.20
N THR A 244 -2.32 -26.64 0.18
CA THR A 244 -3.43 -26.74 -0.78
C THR A 244 -3.02 -26.21 -2.15
N ILE A 245 -2.29 -25.09 -2.21
CA ILE A 245 -1.78 -24.50 -3.46
C ILE A 245 -0.85 -25.48 -4.18
N ASN A 246 0.09 -26.09 -3.46
CA ASN A 246 1.04 -27.05 -4.01
C ASN A 246 0.32 -28.30 -4.58
N LYS A 247 -0.76 -28.75 -3.95
CA LYS A 247 -1.61 -29.84 -4.48
C LYS A 247 -2.29 -29.42 -5.79
N ILE A 248 -2.75 -28.20 -5.92
CA ILE A 248 -3.35 -27.67 -7.15
C ILE A 248 -2.30 -27.62 -8.26
N ILE A 249 -1.13 -27.00 -7.99
CA ILE A 249 -0.05 -26.88 -8.97
C ILE A 249 0.46 -28.26 -9.43
N GLY A 250 0.64 -29.22 -8.49
CA GLY A 250 1.05 -30.57 -8.81
C GLY A 250 0.04 -31.36 -9.69
N LYS A 251 -1.25 -31.05 -9.57
CA LYS A 251 -2.32 -31.64 -10.39
C LYS A 251 -2.47 -30.97 -11.77
N ILE A 252 -1.94 -29.78 -11.96
CA ILE A 252 -2.04 -29.01 -13.22
C ILE A 252 -1.31 -29.66 -14.39
N LYS A 253 -0.34 -30.53 -14.15
CA LYS A 253 0.25 -31.37 -15.22
C LYS A 253 -0.76 -32.30 -15.90
N ILE A 254 -2.02 -32.34 -15.41
CA ILE A 254 -3.13 -33.21 -15.91
C ILE A 254 -4.35 -32.29 -16.17
N ILE A 255 -4.18 -31.20 -16.90
CA ILE A 255 -5.15 -30.07 -17.00
C ILE A 255 -6.44 -30.34 -17.82
N GLY A 256 -6.70 -31.56 -18.26
CA GLY A 256 -8.01 -31.84 -18.88
C GLY A 256 -9.20 -31.92 -17.90
N ASP A 257 -8.98 -32.41 -16.66
CA ASP A 257 -10.08 -32.92 -15.81
C ASP A 257 -10.41 -32.06 -14.57
N ILE A 258 -9.63 -31.01 -14.25
CA ILE A 258 -9.84 -30.21 -13.03
C ILE A 258 -10.97 -29.19 -13.14
N LEU A 259 -11.33 -28.80 -14.37
CA LEU A 259 -12.45 -27.89 -14.62
C LEU A 259 -13.81 -28.62 -14.71
N ILE A 260 -13.80 -29.95 -14.84
CA ILE A 260 -15.00 -30.76 -14.99
C ILE A 260 -14.96 -31.90 -13.99
N GLY A 261 -15.43 -31.69 -12.75
CA GLY A 261 -15.81 -32.72 -11.82
C GLY A 261 -14.66 -33.52 -11.19
N SER A 262 -14.07 -33.00 -10.14
CA SER A 262 -13.22 -33.78 -9.24
C SER A 262 -14.02 -34.92 -8.61
N LYS A 263 -13.43 -36.11 -8.55
CA LYS A 263 -13.97 -37.28 -7.81
C LYS A 263 -14.39 -36.87 -6.40
N LYS A 264 -15.57 -37.27 -5.97
CA LYS A 264 -16.07 -37.04 -4.60
C LYS A 264 -15.00 -37.49 -3.58
N GLY A 265 -14.45 -36.51 -2.83
CA GLY A 265 -13.60 -36.78 -1.68
C GLY A 265 -12.30 -36.00 -1.56
N GLU A 266 -11.74 -35.40 -2.63
CA GLU A 266 -10.51 -34.63 -2.59
C GLU A 266 -10.77 -33.13 -2.85
N GLY A 267 -11.54 -32.47 -1.98
CA GLY A 267 -11.78 -31.02 -2.07
C GLY A 267 -10.53 -30.23 -1.74
N VAL A 268 -10.24 -29.23 -2.55
CA VAL A 268 -9.22 -28.22 -2.21
C VAL A 268 -9.70 -27.44 -0.99
N PHE A 269 -8.94 -27.56 0.11
CA PHE A 269 -9.31 -26.90 1.37
C PHE A 269 -8.98 -25.41 1.34
N GLY A 270 -9.96 -24.59 1.55
CA GLY A 270 -9.81 -23.14 1.77
C GLY A 270 -10.75 -22.69 2.87
N VAL A 271 -10.59 -21.44 3.27
CA VAL A 271 -11.37 -20.81 4.33
C VAL A 271 -11.95 -19.52 3.82
N SER A 272 -13.29 -19.41 3.79
CA SER A 272 -13.92 -18.13 3.54
C SER A 272 -14.02 -17.33 4.84
N PHE A 273 -13.84 -16.02 4.74
CA PHE A 273 -13.96 -15.12 5.87
C PHE A 273 -14.76 -13.87 5.53
N LYS A 274 -15.37 -13.28 6.56
CA LYS A 274 -15.97 -11.96 6.51
C LYS A 274 -15.46 -11.13 7.68
N ILE A 275 -15.14 -9.86 7.40
CA ILE A 275 -14.74 -8.85 8.38
C ILE A 275 -15.76 -7.72 8.25
N LYS A 276 -16.49 -7.42 9.32
CA LYS A 276 -17.52 -6.35 9.30
C LYS A 276 -17.57 -5.61 10.62
N GLY A 277 -17.72 -4.30 10.55
CA GLY A 277 -17.90 -3.44 11.71
C GLY A 277 -17.21 -2.08 11.60
N PRO A 278 -17.41 -1.21 12.59
CA PRO A 278 -16.65 0.04 12.67
C PRO A 278 -15.15 -0.27 12.87
N PRO A 279 -14.22 0.59 12.40
CA PRO A 279 -12.76 0.32 12.42
C PRO A 279 -12.19 -0.09 13.78
N LYS A 280 -12.80 0.40 14.89
CA LYS A 280 -12.37 0.08 16.25
C LYS A 280 -12.99 -1.21 16.82
N ASN A 281 -14.01 -1.79 16.15
CA ASN A 281 -14.72 -2.98 16.61
C ASN A 281 -15.10 -3.88 15.43
N LEU A 282 -14.11 -4.54 14.86
CA LEU A 282 -14.28 -5.45 13.72
C LEU A 282 -14.69 -6.84 14.22
N LYS A 283 -15.80 -7.36 13.67
CA LYS A 283 -16.23 -8.73 13.85
C LYS A 283 -15.72 -9.57 12.67
N THR A 284 -15.13 -10.72 13.00
CA THR A 284 -14.61 -11.68 12.01
C THR A 284 -15.37 -12.98 12.13
N THR A 285 -15.84 -13.51 11.00
CA THR A 285 -16.46 -14.84 10.89
C THR A 285 -15.72 -15.64 9.85
N VAL A 286 -15.61 -16.95 10.06
CA VAL A 286 -14.85 -17.89 9.21
C VAL A 286 -15.67 -19.11 8.96
N ASN A 287 -15.67 -19.62 7.70
CA ASN A 287 -16.30 -20.86 7.32
C ASN A 287 -15.35 -21.69 6.44
N PRO A 288 -15.15 -22.97 6.73
CA PRO A 288 -14.42 -23.88 5.85
C PRO A 288 -15.11 -23.98 4.48
N ILE A 289 -14.35 -24.04 3.41
CA ILE A 289 -14.86 -24.25 2.06
C ILE A 289 -14.22 -25.49 1.43
N LYS A 290 -15.02 -26.27 0.71
CA LYS A 290 -14.57 -27.46 0.03
C LYS A 290 -14.10 -27.23 -1.40
N THR A 291 -14.46 -26.09 -2.00
CA THR A 291 -14.17 -25.76 -3.40
C THR A 291 -13.71 -24.31 -3.52
N LEU A 292 -12.61 -24.08 -4.21
CA LEU A 292 -12.12 -22.72 -4.53
C LEU A 292 -12.87 -22.14 -5.72
N THR A 293 -13.01 -20.82 -5.74
CA THR A 293 -13.57 -20.13 -6.91
C THR A 293 -12.61 -20.22 -8.10
N PRO A 294 -13.12 -20.33 -9.35
CA PRO A 294 -12.27 -20.33 -10.55
C PRO A 294 -11.30 -19.15 -10.59
N ARG A 295 -11.75 -17.96 -10.18
CA ARG A 295 -10.94 -16.74 -10.14
C ARG A 295 -9.73 -16.85 -9.21
N PHE A 296 -9.89 -17.50 -8.04
CA PHE A 296 -8.76 -17.75 -7.13
C PHE A 296 -7.74 -18.71 -7.76
N ILE A 297 -8.22 -19.76 -8.41
CA ILE A 297 -7.38 -20.73 -9.13
C ILE A 297 -6.59 -20.02 -10.24
N THR A 298 -7.26 -19.20 -11.06
CA THR A 298 -6.62 -18.46 -12.16
C THR A 298 -5.48 -17.59 -11.65
N ARG A 299 -5.68 -16.84 -10.55
CA ARG A 299 -4.63 -15.98 -9.98
C ARG A 299 -3.39 -16.75 -9.51
N ILE A 300 -3.59 -17.90 -8.86
CA ILE A 300 -2.47 -18.78 -8.46
C ILE A 300 -1.70 -19.26 -9.70
N LEU A 301 -2.41 -19.65 -10.76
CA LEU A 301 -1.80 -20.13 -12.00
C LEU A 301 -1.02 -19.06 -12.75
N GLU A 302 -1.53 -17.86 -12.81
CA GLU A 302 -0.85 -16.70 -13.43
C GLU A 302 0.49 -16.43 -12.72
N LYS A 303 0.50 -16.50 -11.38
CA LYS A 303 1.72 -16.31 -10.60
C LYS A 303 2.74 -17.43 -10.80
N ALA A 304 2.30 -18.68 -10.80
CA ALA A 304 3.17 -19.84 -11.04
C ALA A 304 3.83 -19.79 -12.42
N LYS A 305 3.17 -19.19 -13.43
CA LYS A 305 3.75 -18.98 -14.77
C LYS A 305 4.77 -17.85 -14.83
N LYS A 306 4.65 -16.83 -13.97
CA LYS A 306 5.61 -15.70 -13.93
C LYS A 306 6.89 -16.03 -13.13
N GLY A 307 6.89 -17.08 -12.33
CA GLY A 307 8.01 -17.51 -11.49
C GLY A 307 8.92 -18.58 -12.13
N ASN A 308 8.59 -19.04 -13.34
CA ASN A 308 9.42 -19.86 -14.22
C ASN A 308 9.91 -19.02 -15.40
#